data_f0a209ccea0e79e39ce60d3455cba9a1
#
_entry.id   f0a209ccea0e79e39ce60d3455cba9a1
#
_cell.length_a   1.000
_cell.length_b   1.000
_cell.length_c   1.000
_cell.angle_alpha   90.00
_cell.angle_beta   90.00
_cell.angle_gamma   90.00
#
_symmetry.space_group_name_H-M   'P 1'
#
loop_
_entity.id
_entity.type
_entity.pdbx_description
1 polymer ?
#
loop_
_entity_poly.entity_id
_entity_poly.type
_entity_poly.pdbx_seq_one_letter_code
_entity_poly.pdbx_strand_id
1 'polypeptide(L)'
;MRVVLAGGGTAGHIEPALALADALRQADPRAVVVCLGTERGLETRLVPMRGYELALIPAVPMPRSVSPKLLTVPGRLAGAVSAAAGVLDRVRADVLVGFGGYVATPGYLAARRRHIPIVVHEANPRPGLANKLGARFTEHVFTGNPNTQLAHATYIGIPIRREIADLDRLALGDKARAHFGLRPDLPVLLVTGGSQGAQSLNRVLYGAIGWLRSSGVQVLHVTGPRNAAEVPAGSGGAPYVPVPFVDRMDLAYAAADFALCRAGAMTCAELTAVGLPAAFVPLPHGNGEQRLNAAPIVAGGGGLLVDDADLTPEWIRDVLLPVLLDIDRVANMSEAAAGLGRADADRALARAVIEVVEAAEPESPVPPQAPATAENAEHWFDPAARGAQAGTVPPGPGPSGPGPSGPGPSGPGRPQMMPGDQPMPGRPQPGPGPSFAPAQPGATPGGPPWAEAEPQPDPGPRHGAPGRRGQPRHGRPRRGS
;
A
#
# COMPACT_ATOMS: atom_id res chain seq x y z
N MET A 1 6.16 -22.53 3.77
CA MET A 1 4.96 -22.08 3.04
C MET A 1 5.34 -21.49 1.68
N ARG A 2 4.55 -21.77 0.61
CA ARG A 2 4.78 -21.29 -0.77
C ARG A 2 3.52 -20.61 -1.26
N VAL A 3 3.61 -19.30 -1.47
CA VAL A 3 2.47 -18.43 -1.77
C VAL A 3 2.61 -17.86 -3.18
N VAL A 4 1.54 -17.91 -3.95
CA VAL A 4 1.45 -17.23 -5.24
C VAL A 4 0.49 -16.07 -5.11
N LEU A 5 0.97 -14.85 -5.43
CA LEU A 5 0.20 -13.61 -5.35
C LEU A 5 -0.26 -13.21 -6.76
N ALA A 6 -1.55 -12.98 -6.94
CA ALA A 6 -2.15 -12.56 -8.20
C ALA A 6 -2.71 -11.12 -8.09
N GLY A 7 -1.84 -10.15 -8.32
CA GLY A 7 -2.19 -8.72 -8.32
C GLY A 7 -1.39 -7.98 -9.37
N GLY A 8 -2.06 -7.43 -10.39
CA GLY A 8 -1.35 -6.81 -11.51
C GLY A 8 -2.10 -5.67 -12.19
N GLY A 9 -1.39 -5.00 -13.11
CA GLY A 9 -1.87 -3.91 -13.93
C GLY A 9 -1.74 -2.52 -13.30
N THR A 10 -2.11 -2.32 -12.06
CA THR A 10 -2.05 -1.03 -11.36
C THR A 10 -1.38 -1.13 -10.01
N ALA A 11 -0.80 -0.03 -9.52
CA ALA A 11 -0.21 0.03 -8.18
C ALA A 11 -1.21 -0.39 -7.08
N GLY A 12 -2.50 -0.08 -7.23
CA GLY A 12 -3.55 -0.44 -6.28
C GLY A 12 -3.78 -1.94 -6.08
N HIS A 13 -3.33 -2.80 -7.02
CA HIS A 13 -3.36 -4.26 -6.87
C HIS A 13 -1.98 -4.82 -6.47
N ILE A 14 -0.91 -4.16 -6.91
CA ILE A 14 0.46 -4.64 -6.73
C ILE A 14 1.00 -4.29 -5.34
N GLU A 15 0.81 -3.07 -4.87
CA GLU A 15 1.32 -2.64 -3.57
C GLU A 15 0.75 -3.43 -2.38
N PRO A 16 -0.59 -3.70 -2.30
CA PRO A 16 -1.11 -4.56 -1.24
C PRO A 16 -0.58 -6.00 -1.31
N ALA A 17 -0.35 -6.52 -2.53
CA ALA A 17 0.24 -7.84 -2.71
C ALA A 17 1.69 -7.88 -2.19
N LEU A 18 2.47 -6.84 -2.48
CA LEU A 18 3.85 -6.73 -2.00
C LEU A 18 3.91 -6.49 -0.49
N ALA A 19 2.99 -5.70 0.07
CA ALA A 19 2.90 -5.52 1.53
C ALA A 19 2.58 -6.85 2.24
N LEU A 20 1.67 -7.66 1.68
CA LEU A 20 1.45 -9.02 2.18
C LEU A 20 2.71 -9.89 2.04
N ALA A 21 3.41 -9.81 0.91
CA ALA A 21 4.65 -10.58 0.69
C ALA A 21 5.71 -10.27 1.77
N ASP A 22 5.88 -8.98 2.09
CA ASP A 22 6.79 -8.54 3.15
C ASP A 22 6.35 -9.07 4.53
N ALA A 23 5.06 -9.00 4.86
CA ALA A 23 4.50 -9.49 6.11
C ALA A 23 4.65 -11.03 6.25
N LEU A 24 4.43 -11.78 5.17
CA LEU A 24 4.65 -13.22 5.15
C LEU A 24 6.12 -13.60 5.35
N ARG A 25 7.07 -12.90 4.71
CA ARG A 25 8.50 -13.13 4.93
C ARG A 25 8.97 -12.71 6.32
N GLN A 26 8.32 -11.72 6.90
CA GLN A 26 8.61 -11.34 8.29
C GLN A 26 8.12 -12.40 9.28
N ALA A 27 6.97 -13.03 9.02
CA ALA A 27 6.42 -14.10 9.84
C ALA A 27 7.18 -15.43 9.64
N ASP A 28 7.53 -15.77 8.41
CA ASP A 28 8.37 -16.93 8.07
C ASP A 28 9.42 -16.55 7.03
N PRO A 29 10.69 -16.34 7.44
CA PRO A 29 11.78 -16.02 6.51
C PRO A 29 12.03 -17.07 5.42
N ARG A 30 11.52 -18.30 5.58
CA ARG A 30 11.61 -19.38 4.60
C ARG A 30 10.42 -19.40 3.62
N ALA A 31 9.45 -18.49 3.79
CA ALA A 31 8.32 -18.39 2.90
C ALA A 31 8.78 -18.06 1.47
N VAL A 32 8.36 -18.84 0.51
CA VAL A 32 8.56 -18.62 -0.91
C VAL A 32 7.36 -17.85 -1.45
N VAL A 33 7.59 -16.65 -1.95
CA VAL A 33 6.54 -15.80 -2.51
C VAL A 33 6.86 -15.50 -3.97
N VAL A 34 5.91 -15.81 -4.85
CA VAL A 34 5.99 -15.56 -6.29
C VAL A 34 4.77 -14.73 -6.72
N CYS A 35 5.01 -13.67 -7.47
CA CYS A 35 3.95 -12.82 -8.00
C CYS A 35 3.61 -13.20 -9.44
N LEU A 36 2.32 -13.31 -9.77
CA LEU A 36 1.85 -13.40 -11.15
C LEU A 36 1.74 -12.00 -11.75
N GLY A 37 2.23 -11.83 -12.96
CA GLY A 37 2.15 -10.57 -13.69
C GLY A 37 2.01 -10.75 -15.18
N THR A 38 1.98 -9.62 -15.91
CA THR A 38 1.98 -9.56 -17.37
C THR A 38 3.16 -8.73 -17.86
N GLU A 39 3.57 -8.89 -19.11
CA GLU A 39 4.74 -8.20 -19.68
C GLU A 39 4.63 -6.65 -19.70
N ARG A 40 3.41 -6.11 -19.59
CA ARG A 40 3.13 -4.68 -19.80
C ARG A 40 2.62 -3.94 -18.55
N GLY A 41 2.52 -4.62 -17.41
CA GLY A 41 2.03 -4.03 -16.17
C GLY A 41 3.13 -3.35 -15.35
N LEU A 42 2.73 -2.54 -14.34
CA LEU A 42 3.68 -1.95 -13.39
C LEU A 42 4.40 -3.01 -12.55
N GLU A 43 3.87 -4.20 -12.48
CA GLU A 43 4.44 -5.36 -11.79
C GLU A 43 5.84 -5.71 -12.30
N THR A 44 6.13 -5.48 -13.59
CA THR A 44 7.46 -5.76 -14.20
C THR A 44 8.59 -4.93 -13.58
N ARG A 45 8.24 -3.78 -13.00
CA ARG A 45 9.19 -2.91 -12.29
C ARG A 45 9.10 -3.09 -10.79
N LEU A 46 7.89 -3.03 -10.22
CA LEU A 46 7.70 -2.96 -8.76
C LEU A 46 8.04 -4.28 -8.06
N VAL A 47 7.69 -5.42 -8.65
CA VAL A 47 7.93 -6.74 -8.03
C VAL A 47 9.44 -7.04 -7.90
N PRO A 48 10.26 -6.94 -8.98
CA PRO A 48 11.70 -7.15 -8.87
C PRO A 48 12.39 -6.12 -7.96
N MET A 49 11.96 -4.85 -7.96
CA MET A 49 12.52 -3.82 -7.07
C MET A 49 12.36 -4.17 -5.58
N ARG A 50 11.30 -4.94 -5.21
CA ARG A 50 11.07 -5.43 -3.84
C ARG A 50 11.72 -6.79 -3.58
N GLY A 51 12.50 -7.33 -4.54
CA GLY A 51 13.22 -8.59 -4.39
C GLY A 51 12.34 -9.84 -4.43
N TYR A 52 11.18 -9.78 -5.12
CA TYR A 52 10.29 -10.92 -5.35
C TYR A 52 10.40 -11.44 -6.77
N GLU A 53 10.16 -12.75 -6.93
CA GLU A 53 10.05 -13.37 -8.24
C GLU A 53 8.75 -12.94 -8.93
N LEU A 54 8.87 -12.55 -10.21
CA LEU A 54 7.74 -12.26 -11.08
C LEU A 54 7.61 -13.36 -12.13
N ALA A 55 6.52 -14.10 -12.08
CA ALA A 55 6.15 -15.08 -13.08
C ALA A 55 5.15 -14.47 -14.08
N LEU A 56 5.56 -14.37 -15.34
CA LEU A 56 4.75 -13.76 -16.39
C LEU A 56 3.76 -14.75 -16.99
N ILE A 57 2.51 -14.31 -17.13
CA ILE A 57 1.45 -15.03 -17.83
C ILE A 57 0.87 -14.16 -18.94
N PRO A 58 0.27 -14.77 -20.00
CA PRO A 58 -0.35 -14.02 -21.08
C PRO A 58 -1.44 -13.06 -20.55
N ALA A 59 -1.40 -11.80 -20.99
CA ALA A 59 -2.44 -10.83 -20.65
C ALA A 59 -3.76 -11.19 -21.35
N VAL A 60 -4.87 -11.12 -20.60
CA VAL A 60 -6.23 -11.32 -21.12
C VAL A 60 -7.01 -10.00 -21.00
N PRO A 61 -6.78 -9.03 -21.91
CA PRO A 61 -7.53 -7.78 -21.86
C PRO A 61 -9.00 -8.06 -22.22
N MET A 62 -9.90 -7.64 -21.32
CA MET A 62 -11.34 -7.65 -21.59
C MET A 62 -11.71 -6.45 -22.47
N PRO A 63 -12.27 -6.66 -23.66
CA PRO A 63 -12.77 -5.57 -24.50
C PRO A 63 -13.86 -4.78 -23.77
N ARG A 64 -13.76 -3.45 -23.77
CA ARG A 64 -14.76 -2.55 -23.14
C ARG A 64 -16.03 -2.39 -23.97
N SER A 65 -16.04 -2.87 -25.22
CA SER A 65 -17.17 -2.85 -26.15
C SER A 65 -17.31 -4.19 -26.85
N VAL A 66 -18.52 -4.49 -27.31
CA VAL A 66 -18.78 -5.68 -28.13
C VAL A 66 -18.00 -5.55 -29.44
N SER A 67 -17.05 -6.43 -29.68
CA SER A 67 -16.19 -6.44 -30.86
C SER A 67 -15.83 -7.87 -31.25
N PRO A 68 -15.41 -8.16 -32.50
CA PRO A 68 -14.95 -9.50 -32.91
C PRO A 68 -13.82 -10.06 -32.05
N LYS A 69 -13.08 -9.18 -31.34
CA LYS A 69 -12.03 -9.58 -30.39
C LYS A 69 -12.56 -10.40 -29.21
N LEU A 70 -13.86 -10.30 -28.89
CA LEU A 70 -14.52 -11.14 -27.87
C LEU A 70 -14.42 -12.62 -28.18
N LEU A 71 -14.44 -13.02 -29.46
CA LEU A 71 -14.32 -14.41 -29.89
C LEU A 71 -12.95 -15.03 -29.54
N THR A 72 -11.91 -14.23 -29.43
CA THR A 72 -10.55 -14.69 -29.08
C THR A 72 -10.30 -14.76 -27.59
N VAL A 73 -11.17 -14.17 -26.75
CA VAL A 73 -11.01 -14.12 -25.29
C VAL A 73 -10.99 -15.52 -24.65
N PRO A 74 -11.87 -16.49 -25.01
CA PRO A 74 -11.85 -17.82 -24.39
C PRO A 74 -10.52 -18.54 -24.61
N GLY A 75 -9.97 -18.53 -25.83
CA GLY A 75 -8.68 -19.15 -26.13
C GLY A 75 -7.51 -18.49 -25.37
N ARG A 76 -7.48 -17.15 -25.31
CA ARG A 76 -6.48 -16.40 -24.54
C ARG A 76 -6.58 -16.68 -23.05
N LEU A 77 -7.81 -16.76 -22.51
CA LEU A 77 -8.04 -17.09 -21.11
C LEU A 77 -7.56 -18.50 -20.82
N ALA A 78 -7.87 -19.47 -21.67
CA ALA A 78 -7.40 -20.85 -21.53
C ALA A 78 -5.86 -20.93 -21.50
N GLY A 79 -5.16 -20.21 -22.39
CA GLY A 79 -3.70 -20.09 -22.39
C GLY A 79 -3.16 -19.46 -21.11
N ALA A 80 -3.77 -18.38 -20.64
CA ALA A 80 -3.36 -17.72 -19.40
C ALA A 80 -3.60 -18.61 -18.16
N VAL A 81 -4.71 -19.35 -18.12
CA VAL A 81 -5.00 -20.32 -17.05
C VAL A 81 -3.99 -21.46 -17.06
N SER A 82 -3.62 -21.98 -18.23
CA SER A 82 -2.60 -23.02 -18.36
C SER A 82 -1.22 -22.52 -17.89
N ALA A 83 -0.85 -21.30 -18.26
CA ALA A 83 0.39 -20.67 -17.80
C ALA A 83 0.40 -20.47 -16.28
N ALA A 84 -0.70 -19.95 -15.70
CA ALA A 84 -0.85 -19.79 -14.26
C ALA A 84 -0.78 -21.15 -13.53
N ALA A 85 -1.41 -22.20 -14.07
CA ALA A 85 -1.33 -23.56 -13.52
C ALA A 85 0.12 -24.07 -13.53
N GLY A 86 0.87 -23.85 -14.62
CA GLY A 86 2.30 -24.19 -14.70
C GLY A 86 3.15 -23.48 -13.64
N VAL A 87 2.82 -22.21 -13.30
CA VAL A 87 3.49 -21.51 -12.21
C VAL A 87 3.15 -22.11 -10.85
N LEU A 88 1.85 -22.39 -10.59
CA LEU A 88 1.42 -23.04 -9.35
C LEU A 88 2.09 -24.41 -9.15
N ASP A 89 2.16 -25.23 -10.22
CA ASP A 89 2.80 -26.54 -10.20
C ASP A 89 4.31 -26.42 -9.94
N ARG A 90 5.01 -25.50 -10.64
CA ARG A 90 6.45 -25.26 -10.49
C ARG A 90 6.82 -24.81 -9.07
N VAL A 91 6.04 -23.89 -8.52
CA VAL A 91 6.22 -23.36 -7.16
C VAL A 91 5.78 -24.39 -6.12
N ARG A 92 4.94 -25.36 -6.48
CA ARG A 92 4.18 -26.24 -5.56
C ARG A 92 3.41 -25.37 -4.56
N ALA A 93 2.61 -24.46 -5.09
CA ALA A 93 1.93 -23.46 -4.29
C ALA A 93 0.99 -24.10 -3.26
N ASP A 94 1.11 -23.67 -2.00
CA ASP A 94 0.25 -24.07 -0.89
C ASP A 94 -1.04 -23.22 -0.87
N VAL A 95 -0.98 -21.99 -1.38
CA VAL A 95 -2.10 -21.05 -1.48
C VAL A 95 -1.93 -20.06 -2.63
N LEU A 96 -3.02 -19.59 -3.21
CA LEU A 96 -3.07 -18.46 -4.12
C LEU A 96 -3.83 -17.32 -3.45
N VAL A 97 -3.21 -16.11 -3.38
CA VAL A 97 -3.86 -14.90 -2.89
C VAL A 97 -4.08 -13.93 -4.04
N GLY A 98 -5.32 -13.55 -4.29
CA GLY A 98 -5.67 -12.64 -5.38
C GLY A 98 -6.08 -11.26 -4.88
N PHE A 99 -5.51 -10.23 -5.54
CA PHE A 99 -5.78 -8.82 -5.28
C PHE A 99 -6.56 -8.13 -6.39
N GLY A 100 -6.91 -8.87 -7.44
CA GLY A 100 -7.59 -8.32 -8.61
C GLY A 100 -6.67 -8.06 -9.79
N GLY A 101 -7.18 -7.31 -10.78
CA GLY A 101 -6.47 -7.08 -12.03
C GLY A 101 -6.59 -8.25 -13.01
N TYR A 102 -5.86 -8.14 -14.15
CA TYR A 102 -5.98 -9.10 -15.26
C TYR A 102 -5.42 -10.49 -14.95
N VAL A 103 -4.53 -10.60 -13.97
CA VAL A 103 -3.86 -11.86 -13.61
C VAL A 103 -4.63 -12.68 -12.58
N ALA A 104 -5.51 -12.05 -11.80
CA ALA A 104 -6.25 -12.74 -10.75
C ALA A 104 -7.25 -13.77 -11.31
N THR A 105 -7.99 -13.45 -12.37
CA THR A 105 -8.95 -14.38 -12.99
C THR A 105 -8.29 -15.70 -13.44
N PRO A 106 -7.22 -15.71 -14.28
CA PRO A 106 -6.53 -16.94 -14.62
C PRO A 106 -5.91 -17.64 -13.42
N GLY A 107 -5.39 -16.89 -12.43
CA GLY A 107 -4.89 -17.42 -11.18
C GLY A 107 -5.95 -18.20 -10.40
N TYR A 108 -7.13 -17.61 -10.16
CA TYR A 108 -8.25 -18.26 -9.48
C TYR A 108 -8.72 -19.54 -10.19
N LEU A 109 -8.86 -19.50 -11.52
CA LEU A 109 -9.28 -20.64 -12.30
C LEU A 109 -8.24 -21.78 -12.28
N ALA A 110 -6.96 -21.42 -12.29
CA ALA A 110 -5.86 -22.37 -12.18
C ALA A 110 -5.82 -23.03 -10.79
N ALA A 111 -5.88 -22.23 -9.72
CA ALA A 111 -5.87 -22.71 -8.33
C ALA A 111 -7.07 -23.63 -8.05
N ARG A 112 -8.28 -23.23 -8.49
CA ARG A 112 -9.47 -24.09 -8.37
C ARG A 112 -9.30 -25.45 -9.06
N ARG A 113 -8.70 -25.48 -10.28
CA ARG A 113 -8.44 -26.73 -11.00
C ARG A 113 -7.40 -27.62 -10.33
N ARG A 114 -6.50 -27.04 -9.56
CA ARG A 114 -5.44 -27.73 -8.81
C ARG A 114 -5.82 -28.02 -7.36
N HIS A 115 -7.04 -27.67 -6.93
CA HIS A 115 -7.50 -27.77 -5.55
C HIS A 115 -6.59 -27.02 -4.55
N ILE A 116 -5.93 -25.94 -5.02
CA ILE A 116 -5.10 -25.07 -4.18
C ILE A 116 -6.02 -24.07 -3.49
N PRO A 117 -5.92 -23.87 -2.18
CA PRO A 117 -6.65 -22.85 -1.42
C PRO A 117 -6.53 -21.46 -2.05
N ILE A 118 -7.64 -20.73 -2.02
CA ILE A 118 -7.74 -19.37 -2.58
C ILE A 118 -8.08 -18.40 -1.47
N VAL A 119 -7.33 -17.30 -1.40
CA VAL A 119 -7.65 -16.12 -0.58
C VAL A 119 -7.89 -14.96 -1.51
N VAL A 120 -8.91 -14.14 -1.23
CA VAL A 120 -9.24 -12.95 -2.01
C VAL A 120 -9.10 -11.71 -1.13
N HIS A 121 -8.41 -10.69 -1.61
CA HIS A 121 -8.41 -9.37 -1.01
C HIS A 121 -8.91 -8.32 -2.02
N GLU A 122 -9.94 -7.53 -1.63
CA GLU A 122 -10.50 -6.45 -2.44
C GLU A 122 -10.28 -5.11 -1.74
N ALA A 123 -9.52 -4.24 -2.36
CA ALA A 123 -9.19 -2.92 -1.80
C ALA A 123 -10.34 -1.91 -1.93
N ASN A 124 -11.18 -2.03 -2.94
CA ASN A 124 -12.17 -1.02 -3.30
C ASN A 124 -13.58 -1.37 -2.77
N PRO A 125 -14.42 -0.36 -2.50
CA PRO A 125 -15.84 -0.56 -2.15
C PRO A 125 -16.65 -1.22 -3.27
N ARG A 126 -16.25 -0.98 -4.53
CA ARG A 126 -16.85 -1.62 -5.72
C ARG A 126 -15.95 -2.75 -6.20
N PRO A 127 -16.28 -4.00 -5.85
CA PRO A 127 -15.38 -5.11 -6.16
C PRO A 127 -15.25 -5.34 -7.67
N GLY A 128 -14.01 -5.62 -8.09
CA GLY A 128 -13.67 -5.96 -9.47
C GLY A 128 -14.27 -7.32 -9.91
N LEU A 129 -14.45 -7.51 -11.22
CA LEU A 129 -15.02 -8.75 -11.76
C LEU A 129 -14.18 -9.98 -11.40
N ALA A 130 -12.85 -9.85 -11.35
CA ALA A 130 -11.96 -10.93 -10.97
C ALA A 130 -12.22 -11.38 -9.52
N ASN A 131 -12.29 -10.44 -8.58
CA ASN A 131 -12.53 -10.75 -7.18
C ASN A 131 -13.97 -11.23 -6.92
N LYS A 132 -14.96 -10.75 -7.68
CA LYS A 132 -16.32 -11.34 -7.67
C LYS A 132 -16.32 -12.80 -8.10
N LEU A 133 -15.48 -13.18 -9.06
CA LEU A 133 -15.32 -14.57 -9.46
C LEU A 133 -14.57 -15.37 -8.38
N GLY A 134 -13.46 -14.82 -7.85
CA GLY A 134 -12.69 -15.47 -6.79
C GLY A 134 -13.52 -15.80 -5.56
N ALA A 135 -14.35 -14.85 -5.10
CA ALA A 135 -15.26 -15.02 -3.95
C ALA A 135 -16.33 -16.11 -4.12
N ARG A 136 -16.52 -16.65 -5.33
CA ARG A 136 -17.37 -17.83 -5.55
C ARG A 136 -16.64 -19.14 -5.32
N PHE A 137 -15.32 -19.09 -5.19
CA PHE A 137 -14.48 -20.28 -5.07
C PHE A 137 -13.92 -20.48 -3.67
N THR A 138 -14.11 -19.50 -2.78
CA THR A 138 -13.58 -19.52 -1.42
C THR A 138 -14.45 -18.71 -0.46
N GLU A 139 -14.39 -19.04 0.82
CA GLU A 139 -14.96 -18.26 1.92
C GLU A 139 -13.92 -17.30 2.54
N HIS A 140 -12.64 -17.41 2.17
CA HIS A 140 -11.56 -16.57 2.67
C HIS A 140 -11.47 -15.28 1.85
N VAL A 141 -12.42 -14.36 2.11
CA VAL A 141 -12.57 -13.09 1.39
C VAL A 141 -12.37 -11.93 2.34
N PHE A 142 -11.35 -11.13 2.09
CA PHE A 142 -10.96 -9.98 2.92
C PHE A 142 -11.13 -8.68 2.15
N THR A 143 -11.47 -7.60 2.85
CA THR A 143 -11.76 -6.32 2.21
C THR A 143 -11.05 -5.16 2.87
N GLY A 144 -10.68 -4.18 2.04
CA GLY A 144 -10.08 -2.92 2.46
C GLY A 144 -11.09 -1.84 2.82
N ASN A 145 -12.37 -2.06 2.57
CA ASN A 145 -13.43 -1.12 2.89
C ASN A 145 -14.61 -1.87 3.53
N PRO A 146 -15.16 -1.36 4.65
CA PRO A 146 -16.24 -2.05 5.37
C PRO A 146 -17.55 -2.15 4.57
N ASN A 147 -17.73 -1.28 3.56
CA ASN A 147 -18.94 -1.25 2.72
C ASN A 147 -18.79 -2.08 1.44
N THR A 148 -17.70 -2.86 1.28
CA THR A 148 -17.51 -3.71 0.11
C THR A 148 -18.52 -4.85 0.10
N GLN A 149 -19.38 -4.88 -0.93
CA GLN A 149 -20.38 -5.94 -1.09
C GLN A 149 -19.79 -7.11 -1.87
N LEU A 150 -19.25 -8.06 -1.14
CA LEU A 150 -18.69 -9.30 -1.67
C LEU A 150 -19.12 -10.47 -0.76
N ALA A 151 -19.36 -11.64 -1.33
CA ALA A 151 -19.69 -12.82 -0.53
C ALA A 151 -18.56 -13.13 0.45
N HIS A 152 -18.90 -13.54 1.68
CA HIS A 152 -17.95 -13.89 2.75
C HIS A 152 -16.98 -12.78 3.17
N ALA A 153 -17.28 -11.50 2.84
CA ALA A 153 -16.39 -10.39 3.10
C ALA A 153 -16.14 -10.14 4.58
N THR A 154 -14.87 -10.18 4.97
CA THR A 154 -14.38 -9.76 6.29
C THR A 154 -13.52 -8.51 6.12
N TYR A 155 -13.88 -7.43 6.82
CA TYR A 155 -13.12 -6.18 6.76
C TYR A 155 -11.85 -6.27 7.61
N ILE A 156 -10.69 -6.08 6.99
CA ILE A 156 -9.39 -6.06 7.67
C ILE A 156 -8.55 -4.82 7.36
N GLY A 157 -8.96 -3.99 6.40
CA GLY A 157 -8.15 -2.89 5.87
C GLY A 157 -7.37 -3.28 4.62
N ILE A 158 -6.55 -2.37 4.12
CA ILE A 158 -5.68 -2.59 2.96
C ILE A 158 -4.25 -2.77 3.45
N PRO A 159 -3.57 -3.87 3.09
CA PRO A 159 -2.15 -4.02 3.36
C PRO A 159 -1.35 -2.86 2.77
N ILE A 160 -0.62 -2.13 3.59
CA ILE A 160 0.26 -1.02 3.21
C ILE A 160 1.70 -1.32 3.60
N ARG A 161 2.64 -0.57 3.00
CA ARG A 161 4.07 -0.72 3.28
C ARG A 161 4.38 -0.46 4.75
N ARG A 162 5.27 -1.27 5.34
CA ARG A 162 5.62 -1.17 6.76
C ARG A 162 6.23 0.19 7.13
N GLU A 163 7.02 0.79 6.24
CA GLU A 163 7.62 2.09 6.45
C GLU A 163 6.56 3.20 6.61
N ILE A 164 5.35 2.98 6.07
CA ILE A 164 4.20 3.88 6.24
C ILE A 164 3.35 3.44 7.43
N ALA A 165 3.11 2.14 7.59
CA ALA A 165 2.28 1.60 8.66
C ALA A 165 2.85 1.91 10.06
N ASP A 166 4.17 1.84 10.20
CA ASP A 166 4.91 2.08 11.45
C ASP A 166 5.43 3.52 11.58
N LEU A 167 4.99 4.44 10.69
CA LEU A 167 5.49 5.81 10.65
C LEU A 167 5.08 6.62 11.88
N ASP A 168 6.08 7.05 12.66
CA ASP A 168 5.91 8.11 13.64
C ASP A 168 6.18 9.48 12.97
N ARG A 169 5.10 10.16 12.58
CA ARG A 169 5.18 11.45 11.91
C ARG A 169 5.82 12.54 12.78
N LEU A 170 5.57 12.51 14.08
CA LEU A 170 6.13 13.51 15.00
C LEU A 170 7.64 13.33 15.15
N ALA A 171 8.10 12.10 15.36
CA ALA A 171 9.52 11.80 15.50
C ALA A 171 10.33 12.03 14.21
N LEU A 172 9.70 11.85 13.03
CA LEU A 172 10.40 11.96 11.74
C LEU A 172 10.20 13.31 11.05
N GLY A 173 9.24 14.14 11.48
CA GLY A 173 8.81 15.35 10.79
C GLY A 173 9.93 16.32 10.43
N ASP A 174 10.76 16.72 11.40
CA ASP A 174 11.85 17.67 11.15
C ASP A 174 12.90 17.14 10.17
N LYS A 175 13.24 15.85 10.27
CA LYS A 175 14.17 15.20 9.33
C LYS A 175 13.57 15.11 7.93
N ALA A 176 12.28 14.83 7.85
CA ALA A 176 11.56 14.75 6.59
C ALA A 176 11.44 16.14 5.93
N ARG A 177 11.14 17.18 6.68
CA ARG A 177 11.15 18.57 6.19
C ARG A 177 12.52 18.98 5.69
N ALA A 178 13.59 18.71 6.45
CA ALA A 178 14.96 18.96 6.03
C ALA A 178 15.34 18.23 4.74
N HIS A 179 14.88 16.96 4.59
CA HIS A 179 15.10 16.15 3.38
C HIS A 179 14.55 16.82 2.12
N PHE A 180 13.39 17.48 2.22
CA PHE A 180 12.77 18.17 1.09
C PHE A 180 13.14 19.67 1.01
N GLY A 181 14.01 20.17 1.88
CA GLY A 181 14.36 21.61 1.92
C GLY A 181 13.22 22.49 2.42
N LEU A 182 12.34 21.95 3.25
CA LEU A 182 11.24 22.65 3.89
C LEU A 182 11.66 23.19 5.27
N ARG A 183 11.03 24.27 5.70
CA ARG A 183 11.26 24.87 7.02
C ARG A 183 10.49 24.11 8.10
N PRO A 184 11.04 23.97 9.33
CA PRO A 184 10.37 23.29 10.44
C PRO A 184 9.18 24.07 11.03
N ASP A 185 9.19 25.41 10.91
CA ASP A 185 8.30 26.34 11.58
C ASP A 185 7.06 26.75 10.78
N LEU A 186 6.90 26.26 9.56
CA LEU A 186 5.76 26.60 8.70
C LEU A 186 4.93 25.36 8.34
N PRO A 187 3.60 25.52 8.20
CA PRO A 187 2.74 24.41 7.77
C PRO A 187 3.07 23.96 6.35
N VAL A 188 2.96 22.65 6.12
CA VAL A 188 3.30 21.97 4.85
C VAL A 188 2.07 21.31 4.24
N LEU A 189 1.71 21.75 3.02
CA LEU A 189 0.73 21.09 2.17
C LEU A 189 1.42 20.12 1.21
N LEU A 190 1.13 18.82 1.34
CA LEU A 190 1.51 17.82 0.35
C LEU A 190 0.46 17.76 -0.77
N VAL A 191 0.87 17.96 -2.03
CA VAL A 191 -0.04 17.81 -3.18
C VAL A 191 0.41 16.65 -4.04
N THR A 192 -0.49 15.66 -4.26
CA THR A 192 -0.16 14.48 -5.08
C THR A 192 -1.36 13.95 -5.87
N GLY A 193 -1.12 13.67 -7.15
CA GLY A 193 -2.09 13.01 -8.02
C GLY A 193 -1.95 11.49 -8.08
N GLY A 194 -1.08 10.89 -7.21
CA GLY A 194 -0.68 9.48 -7.29
C GLY A 194 0.48 9.25 -8.27
N SER A 195 0.80 7.99 -8.55
CA SER A 195 2.00 7.58 -9.32
C SER A 195 2.12 8.17 -10.73
N GLN A 196 1.03 8.57 -11.35
CA GLN A 196 1.01 9.19 -12.68
C GLN A 196 0.90 10.71 -12.65
N GLY A 197 0.68 11.30 -11.47
CA GLY A 197 0.30 12.70 -11.31
C GLY A 197 -1.15 12.98 -11.73
N ALA A 198 -1.61 14.21 -11.57
CA ALA A 198 -2.95 14.67 -11.94
C ALA A 198 -2.88 16.08 -12.53
N GLN A 199 -3.04 16.21 -13.84
CA GLN A 199 -2.92 17.50 -14.53
C GLN A 199 -3.91 18.56 -14.03
N SER A 200 -5.16 18.16 -13.66
CA SER A 200 -6.13 19.10 -13.10
C SER A 200 -5.66 19.65 -11.76
N LEU A 201 -5.19 18.80 -10.84
CA LEU A 201 -4.63 19.22 -9.56
C LEU A 201 -3.43 20.16 -9.75
N ASN A 202 -2.49 19.78 -10.63
CA ASN A 202 -1.30 20.57 -10.91
C ASN A 202 -1.69 21.98 -11.41
N ARG A 203 -2.62 22.07 -12.37
CA ARG A 203 -3.08 23.34 -12.93
C ARG A 203 -3.72 24.24 -11.88
N VAL A 204 -4.61 23.68 -11.06
CA VAL A 204 -5.29 24.45 -10.01
C VAL A 204 -4.28 24.93 -8.95
N LEU A 205 -3.35 24.07 -8.55
CA LEU A 205 -2.32 24.45 -7.60
C LEU A 205 -1.44 25.60 -8.13
N TYR A 206 -1.05 25.56 -9.41
CA TYR A 206 -0.28 26.65 -10.00
C TYR A 206 -1.01 28.00 -9.91
N GLY A 207 -2.34 28.01 -10.04
CA GLY A 207 -3.16 29.21 -9.85
C GLY A 207 -3.23 29.70 -8.39
N ALA A 208 -3.12 28.79 -7.41
CA ALA A 208 -3.25 29.10 -5.99
C ALA A 208 -1.92 29.31 -5.25
N ILE A 209 -0.79 28.93 -5.87
CA ILE A 209 0.52 28.87 -5.19
C ILE A 209 0.97 30.21 -4.61
N GLY A 210 0.62 31.33 -5.27
CA GLY A 210 0.93 32.66 -4.78
C GLY A 210 0.28 32.95 -3.43
N TRP A 211 -1.00 32.61 -3.27
CA TRP A 211 -1.74 32.80 -2.00
C TRP A 211 -1.20 31.91 -0.89
N LEU A 212 -0.95 30.63 -1.18
CA LEU A 212 -0.39 29.69 -0.21
C LEU A 212 0.94 30.20 0.33
N ARG A 213 1.88 30.55 -0.55
CA ARG A 213 3.22 31.00 -0.16
C ARG A 213 3.20 32.33 0.59
N SER A 214 2.36 33.30 0.17
CA SER A 214 2.23 34.59 0.86
C SER A 214 1.58 34.47 2.23
N SER A 215 0.78 33.45 2.47
CA SER A 215 0.17 33.11 3.77
C SER A 215 1.06 32.23 4.66
N GLY A 216 2.31 31.96 4.26
CA GLY A 216 3.24 31.15 5.05
C GLY A 216 3.09 29.65 4.89
N VAL A 217 2.27 29.16 3.96
CA VAL A 217 2.11 27.72 3.71
C VAL A 217 3.15 27.23 2.71
N GLN A 218 3.95 26.25 3.11
CA GLN A 218 4.89 25.55 2.23
C GLN A 218 4.17 24.48 1.43
N VAL A 219 4.66 24.17 0.24
CA VAL A 219 4.05 23.15 -0.62
C VAL A 219 5.09 22.18 -1.10
N LEU A 220 4.89 20.90 -0.78
CA LEU A 220 5.57 19.77 -1.41
C LEU A 220 4.66 19.21 -2.52
N HIS A 221 5.03 19.42 -3.78
CA HIS A 221 4.19 19.10 -4.92
C HIS A 221 4.75 17.94 -5.73
N VAL A 222 4.12 16.75 -5.65
CA VAL A 222 4.44 15.58 -6.47
C VAL A 222 3.68 15.68 -7.78
N THR A 223 4.33 16.26 -8.81
CA THR A 223 3.70 16.62 -10.09
C THR A 223 3.34 15.43 -10.96
N GLY A 224 4.06 14.32 -10.81
CA GLY A 224 4.02 13.15 -11.71
C GLY A 224 5.14 13.19 -12.76
N PRO A 225 5.67 12.01 -13.18
CA PRO A 225 6.90 11.90 -13.98
C PRO A 225 6.79 12.48 -15.39
N ARG A 226 5.57 12.66 -15.91
CA ARG A 226 5.33 13.22 -17.24
C ARG A 226 4.91 14.69 -17.24
N ASN A 227 4.81 15.31 -16.07
CA ASN A 227 4.39 16.69 -15.95
C ASN A 227 5.61 17.53 -15.58
N ALA A 228 6.05 18.39 -16.49
CA ALA A 228 7.08 19.37 -16.18
C ALA A 228 6.58 20.28 -15.03
N ALA A 229 7.42 20.47 -14.04
CA ALA A 229 7.13 21.44 -13.00
C ALA A 229 7.34 22.85 -13.58
N GLU A 230 6.27 23.54 -13.87
CA GLU A 230 6.33 24.99 -14.04
C GLU A 230 6.47 25.60 -12.64
N VAL A 231 7.67 26.00 -12.29
CA VAL A 231 7.88 26.79 -11.07
C VAL A 231 7.41 28.21 -11.36
N PRO A 232 6.31 28.68 -10.77
CA PRO A 232 5.88 30.05 -10.97
C PRO A 232 7.02 30.98 -10.57
N ALA A 233 7.44 31.85 -11.47
CA ALA A 233 8.41 32.88 -11.20
C ALA A 233 7.84 33.81 -10.12
N GLY A 234 8.38 33.74 -8.91
CA GLY A 234 7.95 34.57 -7.78
C GLY A 234 9.00 34.49 -6.69
N SER A 235 9.79 35.53 -6.55
CA SER A 235 10.73 35.71 -5.44
C SER A 235 9.97 36.14 -4.19
N GLY A 236 9.87 35.25 -3.20
CA GLY A 236 9.32 35.57 -1.88
C GLY A 236 8.25 34.54 -1.41
N GLY A 237 8.00 34.56 -0.09
CA GLY A 237 7.04 33.69 0.58
C GLY A 237 7.61 32.32 0.98
N ALA A 238 6.73 31.44 1.48
CA ALA A 238 7.08 30.12 1.93
C ALA A 238 7.62 29.22 0.78
N PRO A 239 8.44 28.19 1.09
CA PRO A 239 8.97 27.26 0.09
C PRO A 239 7.91 26.60 -0.77
N TYR A 240 8.21 26.43 -2.06
CA TYR A 240 7.49 25.57 -2.99
C TYR A 240 8.48 24.57 -3.60
N VAL A 241 8.25 23.30 -3.35
CA VAL A 241 9.15 22.21 -3.73
C VAL A 241 8.43 21.26 -4.69
N PRO A 242 8.55 21.49 -6.01
CA PRO A 242 8.01 20.55 -7.00
C PRO A 242 8.99 19.38 -7.19
N VAL A 243 8.45 18.17 -7.16
CA VAL A 243 9.20 16.93 -7.43
C VAL A 243 8.39 16.06 -8.41
N PRO A 244 9.04 15.45 -9.41
CA PRO A 244 8.31 14.62 -10.39
C PRO A 244 7.79 13.33 -9.77
N PHE A 245 8.49 12.77 -8.79
CA PHE A 245 8.18 11.53 -8.13
C PHE A 245 8.83 11.45 -6.75
N VAL A 246 8.21 10.75 -5.82
CA VAL A 246 8.74 10.50 -4.47
C VAL A 246 8.76 8.99 -4.23
N ASP A 247 9.96 8.41 -4.07
CA ASP A 247 10.12 7.00 -3.70
C ASP A 247 9.78 6.79 -2.21
N ARG A 248 10.25 7.70 -1.35
CA ARG A 248 10.07 7.70 0.10
C ARG A 248 8.83 8.49 0.49
N MET A 249 7.63 7.91 0.18
CA MET A 249 6.35 8.52 0.56
C MET A 249 6.17 8.64 2.08
N ASP A 250 6.81 7.77 2.86
CA ASP A 250 6.90 7.89 4.31
C ASP A 250 7.47 9.24 4.75
N LEU A 251 8.56 9.70 4.12
CA LEU A 251 9.11 11.03 4.39
C LEU A 251 8.17 12.15 3.92
N ALA A 252 7.49 11.99 2.78
CA ALA A 252 6.53 13.00 2.31
C ALA A 252 5.33 13.13 3.28
N TYR A 253 4.83 12.01 3.80
CA TYR A 253 3.77 12.01 4.81
C TYR A 253 4.24 12.55 6.15
N ALA A 254 5.49 12.26 6.57
CA ALA A 254 6.05 12.80 7.79
C ALA A 254 6.29 14.32 7.74
N ALA A 255 6.67 14.86 6.56
CA ALA A 255 6.91 16.28 6.38
C ALA A 255 5.62 17.11 6.38
N ALA A 256 4.48 16.51 5.98
CA ALA A 256 3.23 17.21 5.70
C ALA A 256 2.32 17.34 6.93
N ASP A 257 1.59 18.45 7.01
CA ASP A 257 0.51 18.68 7.98
C ASP A 257 -0.86 18.37 7.38
N PHE A 258 -0.99 18.51 6.07
CA PHE A 258 -2.21 18.26 5.32
C PHE A 258 -1.91 17.78 3.88
N ALA A 259 -2.81 17.01 3.28
CA ALA A 259 -2.66 16.58 1.90
C ALA A 259 -3.80 17.09 1.01
N LEU A 260 -3.49 17.41 -0.27
CA LEU A 260 -4.45 17.58 -1.35
C LEU A 260 -4.18 16.49 -2.39
N CYS A 261 -5.10 15.54 -2.57
CA CYS A 261 -4.77 14.35 -3.35
C CYS A 261 -5.99 13.69 -4.02
N ARG A 262 -5.71 12.76 -4.94
CA ARG A 262 -6.70 11.82 -5.44
C ARG A 262 -7.09 10.81 -4.35
N ALA A 263 -8.37 10.34 -4.38
CA ALA A 263 -8.90 9.39 -3.40
C ALA A 263 -8.75 7.92 -3.82
N GLY A 264 -7.54 7.53 -4.25
CA GLY A 264 -7.22 6.12 -4.50
C GLY A 264 -7.30 5.30 -3.20
N ALA A 265 -7.69 4.02 -3.28
CA ALA A 265 -7.85 3.17 -2.10
C ALA A 265 -6.56 3.11 -1.25
N MET A 266 -5.39 2.92 -1.91
CA MET A 266 -4.09 2.94 -1.22
C MET A 266 -3.80 4.28 -0.55
N THR A 267 -4.02 5.40 -1.26
CA THR A 267 -3.80 6.74 -0.70
C THR A 267 -4.67 6.98 0.52
N CYS A 268 -5.96 6.62 0.47
CA CYS A 268 -6.86 6.72 1.61
C CYS A 268 -6.38 5.86 2.79
N ALA A 269 -5.96 4.62 2.54
CA ALA A 269 -5.45 3.72 3.57
C ALA A 269 -4.15 4.22 4.20
N GLU A 270 -3.20 4.70 3.39
CA GLU A 270 -1.93 5.25 3.86
C GLU A 270 -2.14 6.51 4.70
N LEU A 271 -2.96 7.47 4.22
CA LEU A 271 -3.24 8.71 4.94
C LEU A 271 -3.92 8.48 6.28
N THR A 272 -4.90 7.57 6.34
CA THR A 272 -5.55 7.23 7.60
C THR A 272 -4.62 6.49 8.56
N ALA A 273 -3.79 5.58 8.05
CA ALA A 273 -2.82 4.85 8.88
C ALA A 273 -1.80 5.77 9.57
N VAL A 274 -1.38 6.85 8.87
CA VAL A 274 -0.44 7.83 9.43
C VAL A 274 -1.12 9.03 10.08
N GLY A 275 -2.46 9.09 10.10
CA GLY A 275 -3.21 10.22 10.64
C GLY A 275 -2.95 11.54 9.92
N LEU A 276 -2.75 11.53 8.59
CA LEU A 276 -2.58 12.75 7.81
C LEU A 276 -3.92 13.18 7.19
N PRO A 277 -4.53 14.28 7.65
CA PRO A 277 -5.79 14.76 7.09
C PRO A 277 -5.63 15.23 5.66
N ALA A 278 -6.70 15.13 4.87
CA ALA A 278 -6.62 15.46 3.45
C ALA A 278 -7.87 16.10 2.87
N ALA A 279 -7.67 16.89 1.81
CA ALA A 279 -8.70 17.24 0.84
C ALA A 279 -8.65 16.24 -0.31
N PHE A 280 -9.66 15.41 -0.40
CA PHE A 280 -9.80 14.38 -1.42
C PHE A 280 -10.48 14.92 -2.67
N VAL A 281 -9.86 14.69 -3.81
CA VAL A 281 -10.36 15.06 -5.13
C VAL A 281 -10.57 13.78 -5.95
N PRO A 282 -11.74 13.17 -5.91
CA PRO A 282 -11.99 11.93 -6.65
C PRO A 282 -11.76 12.10 -8.15
N LEU A 283 -11.24 11.06 -8.79
CA LEU A 283 -11.06 11.04 -10.23
C LEU A 283 -12.44 11.17 -10.91
N PRO A 284 -12.62 12.14 -11.86
CA PRO A 284 -13.93 12.38 -12.47
C PRO A 284 -14.38 11.26 -13.42
N HIS A 285 -13.47 10.33 -13.75
CA HIS A 285 -13.70 9.23 -14.68
C HIS A 285 -13.64 7.88 -13.94
N GLY A 286 -14.27 6.85 -14.51
CA GLY A 286 -14.28 5.50 -13.94
C GLY A 286 -15.63 5.15 -13.33
N ASN A 287 -15.62 4.24 -12.35
CA ASN A 287 -16.83 3.71 -11.72
C ASN A 287 -17.25 4.46 -10.45
N GLY A 288 -16.62 5.61 -10.13
CA GLY A 288 -16.91 6.42 -8.92
C GLY A 288 -16.37 5.83 -7.62
N GLU A 289 -15.47 4.86 -7.67
CA GLU A 289 -14.89 4.21 -6.49
C GLU A 289 -14.12 5.17 -5.58
N GLN A 290 -13.42 6.16 -6.15
CA GLN A 290 -12.62 7.10 -5.37
C GLN A 290 -13.46 7.96 -4.42
N ARG A 291 -14.65 8.38 -4.84
CA ARG A 291 -15.58 9.08 -3.93
C ARG A 291 -15.99 8.18 -2.75
N LEU A 292 -16.23 6.90 -3.02
CA LEU A 292 -16.59 5.92 -1.99
C LEU A 292 -15.41 5.60 -1.05
N ASN A 293 -14.16 5.66 -1.53
CA ASN A 293 -12.98 5.50 -0.69
C ASN A 293 -12.85 6.66 0.32
N ALA A 294 -13.06 7.89 -0.12
CA ALA A 294 -12.95 9.08 0.72
C ALA A 294 -14.15 9.25 1.69
N ALA A 295 -15.33 8.75 1.31
CA ALA A 295 -16.57 9.03 2.04
C ALA A 295 -16.51 8.69 3.54
N PRO A 296 -16.00 7.54 4.00
CA PRO A 296 -15.89 7.25 5.43
C PRO A 296 -14.95 8.21 6.17
N ILE A 297 -13.86 8.64 5.53
CA ILE A 297 -12.86 9.54 6.12
C ILE A 297 -13.47 10.93 6.31
N VAL A 298 -14.17 11.43 5.29
CA VAL A 298 -14.84 12.73 5.33
C VAL A 298 -15.99 12.72 6.35
N ALA A 299 -16.80 11.66 6.36
CA ALA A 299 -17.89 11.49 7.33
C ALA A 299 -17.38 11.41 8.78
N GLY A 300 -16.20 10.83 8.99
CA GLY A 300 -15.53 10.76 10.29
C GLY A 300 -14.79 12.05 10.68
N GLY A 301 -14.78 13.08 9.83
CA GLY A 301 -14.11 14.36 10.11
C GLY A 301 -12.60 14.38 9.78
N GLY A 302 -12.03 13.30 9.23
CA GLY A 302 -10.61 13.20 8.90
C GLY A 302 -10.21 13.83 7.55
N GLY A 303 -11.15 14.47 6.83
CA GLY A 303 -10.84 15.07 5.54
C GLY A 303 -11.95 15.92 4.94
N LEU A 304 -11.63 16.57 3.83
CA LEU A 304 -12.56 17.30 2.98
C LEU A 304 -12.76 16.55 1.67
N LEU A 305 -13.89 16.77 1.02
CA LEU A 305 -14.19 16.24 -0.31
C LEU A 305 -14.56 17.38 -1.24
N VAL A 306 -13.94 17.42 -2.40
CA VAL A 306 -14.26 18.35 -3.48
C VAL A 306 -14.23 17.62 -4.82
N ASP A 307 -15.20 17.88 -5.68
CA ASP A 307 -15.20 17.31 -7.02
C ASP A 307 -14.12 17.95 -7.90
N ASP A 308 -13.58 17.20 -8.84
CA ASP A 308 -12.52 17.70 -9.73
C ASP A 308 -12.94 18.96 -10.52
N ALA A 309 -14.23 19.07 -10.85
CA ALA A 309 -14.79 20.24 -11.55
C ALA A 309 -14.94 21.46 -10.64
N ASP A 310 -15.13 21.25 -9.34
CA ASP A 310 -15.34 22.31 -8.36
C ASP A 310 -14.01 22.75 -7.68
N LEU A 311 -12.94 21.98 -7.89
CA LEU A 311 -11.62 22.33 -7.42
C LEU A 311 -11.05 23.47 -8.27
N THR A 312 -11.04 24.69 -7.73
CA THR A 312 -10.49 25.91 -8.37
C THR A 312 -9.39 26.51 -7.50
N PRO A 313 -8.56 27.43 -8.02
CA PRO A 313 -7.62 28.19 -7.19
C PRO A 313 -8.32 28.95 -6.06
N GLU A 314 -9.52 29.49 -6.30
CA GLU A 314 -10.35 30.21 -5.33
C GLU A 314 -10.81 29.24 -4.22
N TRP A 315 -11.20 27.99 -4.56
CA TRP A 315 -11.53 26.97 -3.54
C TRP A 315 -10.35 26.70 -2.62
N ILE A 316 -9.13 26.63 -3.16
CA ILE A 316 -7.92 26.49 -2.32
C ILE A 316 -7.75 27.70 -1.41
N ARG A 317 -7.95 28.93 -1.91
CA ARG A 317 -7.84 30.16 -1.11
C ARG A 317 -8.92 30.25 -0.04
N ASP A 318 -10.17 29.99 -0.41
CA ASP A 318 -11.33 30.34 0.43
C ASP A 318 -11.74 29.21 1.37
N VAL A 319 -11.42 27.94 1.02
CA VAL A 319 -11.80 26.76 1.81
C VAL A 319 -10.58 26.06 2.41
N LEU A 320 -9.56 25.72 1.61
CA LEU A 320 -8.44 24.91 2.08
C LEU A 320 -7.45 25.73 2.93
N LEU A 321 -7.10 26.93 2.49
CA LEU A 321 -6.12 27.78 3.18
C LEU A 321 -6.54 28.13 4.62
N PRO A 322 -7.79 28.52 4.92
CA PRO A 322 -8.24 28.72 6.30
C PRO A 322 -8.11 27.46 7.17
N VAL A 323 -8.33 26.26 6.60
CA VAL A 323 -8.14 24.99 7.33
C VAL A 323 -6.67 24.78 7.65
N LEU A 324 -5.77 24.99 6.69
CA LEU A 324 -4.32 24.82 6.86
C LEU A 324 -3.72 25.73 7.92
N LEU A 325 -4.29 26.91 8.12
CA LEU A 325 -3.84 27.90 9.09
C LEU A 325 -4.47 27.72 10.49
N ASP A 326 -5.48 26.86 10.62
CA ASP A 326 -6.15 26.52 11.87
C ASP A 326 -5.52 25.25 12.45
N ILE A 327 -4.55 25.41 13.33
CA ILE A 327 -3.76 24.32 13.92
C ILE A 327 -4.67 23.35 14.68
N ASP A 328 -5.64 23.85 15.44
CA ASP A 328 -6.53 23.00 16.23
C ASP A 328 -7.46 22.18 15.32
N ARG A 329 -7.93 22.78 14.24
CA ARG A 329 -8.72 22.06 13.23
C ARG A 329 -7.93 20.98 12.54
N VAL A 330 -6.70 21.25 12.12
CA VAL A 330 -5.81 20.24 11.52
C VAL A 330 -5.54 19.10 12.52
N ALA A 331 -5.28 19.40 13.79
CA ALA A 331 -5.05 18.40 14.82
C ALA A 331 -6.29 17.50 15.03
N ASN A 332 -7.47 18.07 15.15
CA ASN A 332 -8.72 17.32 15.28
C ASN A 332 -8.99 16.43 14.05
N MET A 333 -8.74 16.93 12.85
CA MET A 333 -8.86 16.17 11.61
C MET A 333 -7.82 15.05 11.53
N SER A 334 -6.61 15.27 12.05
CA SER A 334 -5.55 14.26 12.13
C SER A 334 -5.94 13.10 13.04
N GLU A 335 -6.46 13.41 14.23
CA GLU A 335 -6.95 12.41 15.18
C GLU A 335 -8.13 11.59 14.58
N ALA A 336 -9.07 12.28 13.94
CA ALA A 336 -10.20 11.65 13.26
C ALA A 336 -9.75 10.73 12.12
N ALA A 337 -8.75 11.13 11.32
CA ALA A 337 -8.17 10.28 10.28
C ALA A 337 -7.48 9.06 10.86
N ALA A 338 -6.66 9.23 11.91
CA ALA A 338 -5.94 8.14 12.57
C ALA A 338 -6.91 7.10 13.18
N GLY A 339 -8.03 7.54 13.74
CA GLY A 339 -9.05 6.66 14.30
C GLY A 339 -9.70 5.70 13.29
N LEU A 340 -9.56 5.99 11.98
CA LEU A 340 -10.06 5.15 10.89
C LEU A 340 -8.97 4.25 10.28
N GLY A 341 -7.72 4.46 10.64
CA GLY A 341 -6.58 3.74 10.08
C GLY A 341 -6.52 2.27 10.47
N ARG A 342 -6.01 1.43 9.57
CA ARG A 342 -5.72 0.01 9.77
C ARG A 342 -4.26 -0.28 9.42
N ALA A 343 -3.38 0.16 10.29
CA ALA A 343 -1.94 0.02 10.08
C ALA A 343 -1.44 -1.44 10.17
N ASP A 344 -2.27 -2.36 10.71
CA ASP A 344 -1.95 -3.77 10.89
C ASP A 344 -2.54 -4.71 9.81
N ALA A 345 -3.15 -4.16 8.75
CA ALA A 345 -3.86 -4.92 7.71
C ALA A 345 -2.96 -5.94 6.98
N ASP A 346 -1.69 -5.63 6.79
CA ASP A 346 -0.69 -6.52 6.20
C ASP A 346 -0.47 -7.78 7.07
N ARG A 347 -0.31 -7.60 8.38
CA ARG A 347 -0.15 -8.69 9.35
C ARG A 347 -1.45 -9.47 9.55
N ALA A 348 -2.60 -8.79 9.55
CA ALA A 348 -3.89 -9.45 9.65
C ALA A 348 -4.14 -10.37 8.46
N LEU A 349 -3.85 -9.90 7.23
CA LEU A 349 -3.98 -10.73 6.04
C LEU A 349 -2.95 -11.87 6.03
N ALA A 350 -1.70 -11.61 6.47
CA ALA A 350 -0.67 -12.66 6.55
C ALA A 350 -1.08 -13.78 7.50
N ARG A 351 -1.61 -13.45 8.70
CA ARG A 351 -2.15 -14.46 9.63
C ARG A 351 -3.26 -15.28 9.00
N ALA A 352 -4.22 -14.64 8.35
CA ALA A 352 -5.31 -15.33 7.67
C ALA A 352 -4.82 -16.27 6.56
N VAL A 353 -3.79 -15.87 5.80
CA VAL A 353 -3.17 -16.73 4.77
C VAL A 353 -2.47 -17.94 5.41
N ILE A 354 -1.75 -17.75 6.51
CA ILE A 354 -1.10 -18.83 7.25
C ILE A 354 -2.14 -19.84 7.77
N GLU A 355 -3.20 -19.35 8.41
CA GLU A 355 -4.30 -20.18 8.93
C GLU A 355 -4.96 -21.02 7.81
N VAL A 356 -5.14 -20.46 6.62
CA VAL A 356 -5.68 -21.17 5.45
C VAL A 356 -4.75 -22.28 5.00
N VAL A 357 -3.44 -22.07 5.02
CA VAL A 357 -2.45 -23.09 4.65
C VAL A 357 -2.39 -24.20 5.69
N GLU A 358 -2.36 -23.85 6.98
CA GLU A 358 -2.34 -24.80 8.09
C GLU A 358 -3.59 -25.69 8.12
N ALA A 359 -4.76 -25.10 7.86
CA ALA A 359 -6.02 -25.84 7.78
C ALA A 359 -6.12 -26.79 6.57
N ALA A 360 -5.34 -26.51 5.50
CA ALA A 360 -5.30 -27.34 4.31
C ALA A 360 -4.26 -28.48 4.39
N GLU A 361 -3.31 -28.41 5.33
CA GLU A 361 -2.40 -29.52 5.58
C GLU A 361 -3.18 -30.69 6.21
N PRO A 362 -3.10 -31.92 5.67
CA PRO A 362 -3.72 -33.07 6.32
C PRO A 362 -3.13 -33.21 7.72
N GLU A 363 -3.99 -33.36 8.73
CA GLU A 363 -3.55 -33.67 10.09
C GLU A 363 -2.52 -34.80 10.00
N SER A 364 -1.29 -34.54 10.45
CA SER A 364 -0.28 -35.60 10.58
C SER A 364 -0.94 -36.69 11.41
N PRO A 365 -0.97 -37.97 10.93
CA PRO A 365 -1.59 -39.03 11.70
C PRO A 365 -0.93 -39.04 13.08
N VAL A 366 -1.74 -38.80 14.12
CA VAL A 366 -1.30 -38.95 15.49
C VAL A 366 -0.67 -40.33 15.55
N PRO A 367 0.64 -40.45 15.89
CA PRO A 367 1.26 -41.77 15.98
C PRO A 367 0.39 -42.63 16.89
N PRO A 368 0.03 -43.85 16.50
CA PRO A 368 -0.82 -44.71 17.31
C PRO A 368 -0.19 -44.76 18.68
N GLN A 369 -0.94 -44.31 19.71
CA GLN A 369 -0.51 -44.48 21.09
C GLN A 369 -0.26 -45.96 21.23
N ALA A 370 0.99 -46.35 21.52
CA ALA A 370 1.34 -47.75 21.79
C ALA A 370 0.35 -48.25 22.82
N PRO A 371 -0.31 -49.42 22.57
CA PRO A 371 -1.22 -49.96 23.55
C PRO A 371 -0.44 -50.07 24.86
N ALA A 372 -1.01 -49.52 25.92
CA ALA A 372 -0.45 -49.66 27.25
C ALA A 372 -0.26 -51.19 27.47
N THR A 373 0.99 -51.62 27.39
CA THR A 373 1.32 -53.04 27.62
C THR A 373 0.88 -53.36 29.04
N ALA A 374 0.03 -54.40 29.18
CA ALA A 374 -0.54 -54.84 30.44
C ALA A 374 0.49 -55.36 31.45
N GLU A 375 1.79 -55.17 31.20
CA GLU A 375 2.89 -55.61 32.06
C GLU A 375 3.15 -54.73 33.28
N ASN A 376 2.53 -53.58 33.41
CA ASN A 376 2.70 -52.75 34.63
C ASN A 376 1.53 -52.80 35.62
N ALA A 377 0.57 -53.75 35.44
CA ALA A 377 -0.57 -53.89 36.34
C ALA A 377 -0.37 -54.97 37.45
N GLU A 378 0.72 -55.74 37.45
CA GLU A 378 0.88 -56.85 38.41
C GLU A 378 1.76 -56.51 39.63
N HIS A 379 2.23 -55.30 39.82
CA HIS A 379 3.09 -54.98 40.97
C HIS A 379 2.40 -54.21 42.10
N TRP A 380 1.06 -54.10 42.13
CA TRP A 380 0.36 -53.34 43.16
C TRP A 380 -0.40 -54.20 44.22
N PHE A 381 -0.32 -55.51 44.15
CA PHE A 381 -0.93 -56.40 45.17
C PHE A 381 0.01 -57.57 45.56
N ASP A 382 1.05 -57.30 46.39
CA ASP A 382 1.72 -58.34 47.19
C ASP A 382 1.36 -58.14 48.68
N PRO A 383 0.50 -59.03 49.30
CA PRO A 383 0.13 -58.91 50.71
C PRO A 383 1.19 -59.43 51.68
N ALA A 384 2.37 -59.89 51.21
CA ALA A 384 3.35 -60.59 52.04
C ALA A 384 4.46 -59.69 52.66
N ALA A 385 4.52 -58.39 52.37
CA ALA A 385 5.56 -57.50 52.89
C ALA A 385 5.13 -56.65 54.12
N ARG A 386 4.31 -57.19 55.00
CA ARG A 386 4.12 -56.65 56.37
C ARG A 386 4.98 -57.39 57.37
N GLY A 387 6.20 -56.96 57.54
CA GLY A 387 7.06 -57.47 58.64
C GLY A 387 8.45 -56.93 58.58
N ALA A 388 8.80 -56.11 59.64
CA ALA A 388 10.13 -55.69 60.06
C ALA A 388 10.79 -54.56 59.21
N GLN A 389 10.77 -53.35 59.70
CA GLN A 389 11.88 -52.80 60.51
C GLN A 389 11.57 -51.34 60.92
N ALA A 390 11.47 -51.15 62.22
CA ALA A 390 11.58 -49.89 62.89
C ALA A 390 13.06 -49.43 62.83
N GLY A 391 13.33 -48.21 62.45
CA GLY A 391 14.73 -47.70 62.53
C GLY A 391 14.86 -46.28 61.99
N THR A 392 14.81 -45.34 62.91
CA THR A 392 15.51 -44.05 62.93
C THR A 392 15.22 -43.03 61.83
N VAL A 393 14.47 -42.02 62.24
CA VAL A 393 14.31 -40.71 61.65
C VAL A 393 15.50 -39.82 62.07
N PRO A 394 16.24 -39.16 61.18
CA PRO A 394 17.07 -38.02 61.54
C PRO A 394 16.27 -36.72 61.45
N PRO A 395 16.55 -35.71 62.33
CA PRO A 395 15.72 -34.53 62.48
C PRO A 395 15.99 -33.48 61.39
N GLY A 396 14.90 -32.88 60.91
CA GLY A 396 14.92 -31.71 60.02
C GLY A 396 15.30 -30.44 60.80
N PRO A 397 15.90 -29.47 60.15
CA PRO A 397 16.10 -28.14 60.76
C PRO A 397 14.85 -27.32 60.75
N GLY A 398 14.52 -26.76 61.92
CA GLY A 398 13.36 -25.96 62.18
C GLY A 398 13.47 -24.50 61.66
N PRO A 399 12.39 -23.75 61.76
CA PRO A 399 12.24 -22.42 61.17
C PRO A 399 12.78 -21.33 62.07
N SER A 400 13.52 -20.37 61.49
CA SER A 400 13.89 -19.13 62.16
C SER A 400 13.06 -17.99 61.62
N GLY A 401 12.18 -17.41 62.41
CA GLY A 401 11.58 -16.11 62.25
C GLY A 401 12.37 -15.02 62.96
N PRO A 402 11.81 -13.82 63.29
CA PRO A 402 11.63 -12.67 62.38
C PRO A 402 12.46 -11.44 62.78
N GLY A 403 12.60 -10.48 61.87
CA GLY A 403 12.86 -9.05 61.94
C GLY A 403 13.84 -8.47 62.98
N PRO A 404 14.31 -7.23 62.89
CA PRO A 404 13.50 -6.03 62.86
C PRO A 404 14.02 -4.81 61.99
N SER A 405 13.07 -3.92 61.71
CA SER A 405 13.09 -2.43 61.75
C SER A 405 14.23 -1.60 61.14
N GLY A 406 13.83 -0.70 60.24
CA GLY A 406 14.56 0.40 59.62
C GLY A 406 15.22 1.43 60.53
N PRO A 407 15.80 2.53 60.04
CA PRO A 407 15.08 3.65 59.43
C PRO A 407 15.75 4.30 58.18
N GLY A 408 15.01 5.13 57.43
CA GLY A 408 15.51 6.01 56.41
C GLY A 408 16.05 7.35 56.99
N PRO A 409 16.10 8.48 56.22
CA PRO A 409 16.69 8.75 54.90
C PRO A 409 17.79 9.85 55.00
N SER A 410 18.67 10.00 53.99
CA SER A 410 19.42 11.24 53.79
C SER A 410 20.05 11.34 52.39
N GLY A 411 19.82 12.35 51.74
CA GLY A 411 20.14 13.13 50.59
C GLY A 411 21.59 13.12 50.02
N PRO A 412 21.88 14.02 49.05
CA PRO A 412 22.61 13.66 47.82
C PRO A 412 24.13 13.92 47.91
N GLY A 413 24.93 13.04 47.30
CA GLY A 413 26.38 13.15 47.16
C GLY A 413 26.85 13.22 45.73
N ARG A 414 27.64 14.23 45.44
CA ARG A 414 28.30 14.55 44.15
C ARG A 414 29.26 13.42 43.69
N PRO A 415 29.56 13.36 42.38
CA PRO A 415 30.43 12.33 41.80
C PRO A 415 31.94 12.65 42.04
N GLN A 416 32.70 11.64 42.44
CA GLN A 416 34.14 11.66 42.40
C GLN A 416 34.69 11.21 41.05
N MET A 417 35.65 12.00 40.54
CA MET A 417 36.52 11.68 39.42
C MET A 417 37.49 10.55 39.78
N MET A 418 37.72 9.65 38.84
CA MET A 418 38.90 8.80 38.80
C MET A 418 39.65 8.99 37.48
N PRO A 419 41.00 9.00 37.49
CA PRO A 419 41.82 9.27 36.34
C PRO A 419 42.29 8.01 35.62
N GLY A 420 42.56 8.08 34.32
CA GLY A 420 43.24 7.03 33.56
C GLY A 420 43.04 7.09 32.07
N ASP A 421 43.63 8.08 31.42
CA ASP A 421 43.86 8.12 30.00
C ASP A 421 44.82 7.02 29.54
N GLN A 422 44.42 6.22 28.54
CA GLN A 422 45.31 5.63 27.54
C GLN A 422 44.69 5.74 26.15
N PRO A 423 45.46 6.13 25.11
CA PRO A 423 44.92 6.41 23.79
C PRO A 423 44.78 5.16 22.93
N MET A 424 43.60 4.98 22.31
CA MET A 424 43.37 3.99 21.26
C MET A 424 43.88 4.48 19.91
N PRO A 425 44.39 3.60 19.03
CA PRO A 425 44.97 3.99 17.74
C PRO A 425 43.95 4.35 16.69
N GLY A 426 44.39 5.29 15.82
CA GLY A 426 43.67 6.07 14.84
C GLY A 426 42.67 5.37 13.91
N ARG A 427 41.54 6.02 13.75
CA ARG A 427 40.66 5.84 12.59
C ARG A 427 41.29 6.49 11.37
N PRO A 428 41.20 5.88 10.17
CA PRO A 428 41.62 6.53 8.93
C PRO A 428 40.66 7.68 8.58
N GLN A 429 41.25 8.80 8.20
CA GLN A 429 40.53 9.97 7.69
C GLN A 429 39.94 9.68 6.29
N PRO A 430 38.77 10.22 5.94
CA PRO A 430 38.27 10.16 4.59
C PRO A 430 39.12 11.04 3.67
N GLY A 431 39.52 10.48 2.53
CA GLY A 431 40.25 11.17 1.46
C GLY A 431 39.41 12.28 0.84
N PRO A 432 40.06 13.23 0.14
CA PRO A 432 39.36 14.38 -0.46
C PRO A 432 38.47 13.92 -1.59
N GLY A 433 37.21 14.37 -1.57
CA GLY A 433 36.22 14.16 -2.61
C GLY A 433 36.64 14.82 -3.94
N PRO A 434 36.17 14.33 -5.08
CA PRO A 434 36.54 14.87 -6.39
C PRO A 434 36.01 16.29 -6.55
N SER A 435 36.94 17.18 -6.92
CA SER A 435 36.73 18.57 -7.32
C SER A 435 35.90 18.62 -8.61
N PHE A 436 34.73 19.22 -8.58
CA PHE A 436 33.97 19.56 -9.78
C PHE A 436 34.48 20.86 -10.37
N ALA A 437 35.08 20.76 -11.57
CA ALA A 437 35.32 21.93 -12.43
C ALA A 437 34.02 22.34 -13.13
N PRO A 438 33.81 23.65 -13.41
CA PRO A 438 32.59 24.12 -14.07
C PRO A 438 32.53 23.68 -15.52
N ALA A 439 31.39 23.09 -15.93
CA ALA A 439 31.12 22.63 -17.29
C ALA A 439 30.94 23.83 -18.24
N GLN A 440 31.57 23.73 -19.41
CA GLN A 440 31.37 24.64 -20.56
C GLN A 440 29.96 24.39 -21.17
N PRO A 441 29.27 25.44 -21.68
CA PRO A 441 27.99 25.31 -22.34
C PRO A 441 28.15 24.78 -23.77
N GLY A 442 27.61 23.61 -24.08
CA GLY A 442 27.57 23.12 -25.45
C GLY A 442 27.68 21.60 -25.66
N ALA A 443 26.82 20.81 -24.98
CA ALA A 443 26.57 19.44 -25.44
C ALA A 443 25.18 19.01 -24.94
N THR A 444 24.26 18.76 -25.85
CA THR A 444 22.96 18.14 -25.58
C THR A 444 23.16 16.71 -25.05
N PRO A 445 22.67 16.34 -23.88
CA PRO A 445 22.72 14.95 -23.44
C PRO A 445 21.71 14.13 -24.23
N GLY A 446 22.16 13.02 -24.80
CA GLY A 446 21.31 11.99 -25.37
C GLY A 446 20.31 11.48 -24.33
N GLY A 447 19.04 11.38 -24.72
CA GLY A 447 17.97 10.85 -23.88
C GLY A 447 18.17 9.38 -23.52
N PRO A 448 17.53 8.91 -22.44
CA PRO A 448 17.65 7.52 -21.99
C PRO A 448 17.04 6.54 -23.02
N PRO A 449 17.50 5.28 -23.08
CA PRO A 449 17.22 4.32 -24.15
C PRO A 449 15.79 3.78 -24.27
N TRP A 450 14.80 4.38 -23.59
CA TRP A 450 13.38 3.98 -23.65
C TRP A 450 12.46 4.99 -24.37
N ALA A 451 13.00 6.05 -24.99
CA ALA A 451 12.24 7.14 -25.62
C ALA A 451 11.83 6.87 -27.08
N GLU A 452 12.03 5.67 -27.62
CA GLU A 452 11.58 5.33 -28.98
C GLU A 452 10.45 4.29 -28.93
N ALA A 453 9.24 4.72 -29.20
CA ALA A 453 8.17 4.16 -30.02
C ALA A 453 6.78 4.65 -29.58
N GLU A 454 6.37 5.83 -30.03
CA GLU A 454 4.95 6.11 -30.20
C GLU A 454 4.49 5.56 -31.56
N PRO A 455 3.42 4.77 -31.64
CA PRO A 455 2.78 4.48 -32.91
C PRO A 455 2.01 5.73 -33.36
N GLN A 456 2.36 6.25 -34.51
CA GLN A 456 1.61 7.32 -35.19
C GLN A 456 0.15 6.90 -35.41
N PRO A 457 -0.84 7.81 -35.26
CA PRO A 457 -2.22 7.52 -35.60
C PRO A 457 -2.34 7.35 -37.13
N ASP A 458 -3.00 6.26 -37.50
CA ASP A 458 -3.39 5.90 -38.87
C ASP A 458 -4.14 7.06 -39.52
N PRO A 459 -3.77 7.57 -40.70
CA PRO A 459 -4.53 8.58 -41.42
C PRO A 459 -5.81 7.92 -41.96
N GLY A 460 -6.94 8.25 -41.32
CA GLY A 460 -8.28 7.84 -41.79
C GLY A 460 -8.55 8.27 -43.21
N PRO A 461 -9.51 7.64 -43.91
CA PRO A 461 -9.74 7.79 -45.36
C PRO A 461 -10.13 9.21 -45.74
N ARG A 462 -9.44 9.75 -46.75
CA ARG A 462 -9.74 11.04 -47.36
C ARG A 462 -11.12 11.00 -47.99
N HIS A 463 -12.08 11.76 -47.45
CA HIS A 463 -13.33 12.05 -48.13
C HIS A 463 -13.10 13.04 -49.27
N GLY A 464 -13.50 12.61 -50.44
CA GLY A 464 -13.46 13.39 -51.67
C GLY A 464 -14.36 14.64 -51.61
N ALA A 465 -13.96 15.66 -52.32
CA ALA A 465 -14.61 16.95 -52.45
C ALA A 465 -16.04 16.85 -53.05
N PRO A 466 -16.98 17.73 -52.66
CA PRO A 466 -18.33 17.73 -53.22
C PRO A 466 -18.42 18.50 -54.53
N GLY A 467 -18.96 17.84 -55.53
CA GLY A 467 -19.39 18.44 -56.78
C GLY A 467 -20.57 19.38 -56.59
N ARG A 468 -20.45 20.58 -57.14
CA ARG A 468 -21.53 21.57 -57.34
C ARG A 468 -22.62 21.00 -58.25
N ARG A 469 -23.89 21.17 -57.86
CA ARG A 469 -25.00 21.70 -58.72
C ARG A 469 -26.36 21.45 -58.05
N GLY A 470 -27.17 22.53 -58.10
CA GLY A 470 -28.64 22.47 -58.35
C GLY A 470 -29.50 23.01 -57.21
N GLN A 471 -29.73 24.34 -57.18
CA GLN A 471 -31.09 24.88 -56.86
C GLN A 471 -31.99 24.62 -58.01
N PRO A 472 -33.37 24.63 -57.97
CA PRO A 472 -34.22 25.45 -57.10
C PRO A 472 -35.64 24.88 -56.78
N ARG A 473 -36.38 25.67 -56.08
CA ARG A 473 -37.84 26.01 -56.23
C ARG A 473 -38.74 25.69 -55.03
N HIS A 474 -39.30 26.81 -54.64
CA HIS A 474 -40.51 27.10 -53.86
C HIS A 474 -41.66 26.10 -53.94
N GLY A 475 -42.33 25.92 -52.81
CA GLY A 475 -43.71 25.44 -52.74
C GLY A 475 -44.27 25.70 -51.35
N ARG A 476 -45.22 26.60 -51.27
CA ARG A 476 -45.93 27.09 -50.09
C ARG A 476 -47.01 26.09 -49.59
N PRO A 477 -47.64 26.34 -48.46
CA PRO A 477 -48.25 25.34 -47.59
C PRO A 477 -49.71 25.08 -47.81
N ARG A 478 -50.26 23.96 -47.34
CA ARG A 478 -51.71 23.80 -47.14
C ARG A 478 -51.96 23.27 -45.69
N ARG A 479 -52.90 24.01 -45.09
CA ARG A 479 -53.60 23.71 -43.82
C ARG A 479 -54.63 22.57 -44.03
N GLY A 480 -55.02 22.02 -42.88
CA GLY A 480 -56.33 21.40 -42.66
C GLY A 480 -56.22 19.91 -42.32
N SER A 481 -56.57 19.57 -41.25
CA SER A 481 -57.64 19.32 -40.30
C SER A 481 -57.18 18.39 -39.20
#